data_1b99d4b5f0ddfa27aeccff9b04ebd3d3
#
_entry.id   1b99d4b5f0ddfa27aeccff9b04ebd3d3
#
_cell.length_a   1.000
_cell.length_b   1.000
_cell.length_c   1.000
_cell.angle_alpha   90.00
_cell.angle_beta   90.00
_cell.angle_gamma   90.00
#
_symmetry.space_group_name_H-M   'P 1'
#
loop_
_entity.id
_entity.type
_entity.pdbx_description
1 polymer ?
#
loop_
_entity_poly.entity_id
_entity_poly.type
_entity_poly.pdbx_seq_one_letter_code
_entity_poly.pdbx_strand_id
1 'polypeptide(L)'
;MHKYMNLFFYNIVDNMYKFKITLISLLLCLLTMGAQAQLKPRVVILTDIGQPDLEPDDTESLVHLLCYADQLEIEGIITSTGWNCDPYPTKSAAYRDSVVEAYGADVHNLMKRSDQMAFLSLEKENGCQEMGYWPSVEYIRSRSVMGSQRAGIKVIGSDNDSEGSELIIRLADEKDERPIWVCAWGGANTLAQAIWKVKQTRTPEHLKAFLHKLRLYTITDQDMVYAMRMDLAYSSHQWMRREFGRDLLFVWDEGTWQLQCSLGQDYWQLIRTQIQGHATLGRQYPDYKYGVEGDTPSFLNVIPNGLHNPEEPMQVGWGGYHIWTMTKDSTTCAWTSWQEPVKSISETYYRQFYPSQLNDFIARIEWAEKGQGNRNPVAVVNGENGTNAIVIMAKAGQTISLDASASFDPDGDELTFKWWQQDGISQAKATVSNATSSTVKVDMPTTFANDEIHIICEVHDQSKYALPAYRRVIIKPTE
;
A
#
# COMPACT_ATOMS: atom_id res chain seq x y z
N MET A 1 9.30 43.18 -61.80
CA MET A 1 8.42 42.05 -61.40
C MET A 1 9.22 40.95 -60.66
N HIS A 2 10.38 40.47 -61.13
CA HIS A 2 11.16 39.39 -60.51
C HIS A 2 11.65 39.65 -59.07
N LYS A 3 11.96 40.92 -58.72
CA LYS A 3 12.50 41.27 -57.38
C LYS A 3 11.46 41.17 -56.24
N TYR A 4 10.18 41.42 -56.53
CA TYR A 4 9.09 41.34 -55.57
C TYR A 4 8.58 39.89 -55.35
N MET A 5 8.69 39.05 -56.37
CA MET A 5 8.31 37.63 -56.31
C MET A 5 9.29 36.85 -55.43
N ASN A 6 10.60 37.11 -55.49
CA ASN A 6 11.60 36.48 -54.63
C ASN A 6 11.45 36.90 -53.16
N LEU A 7 11.07 38.14 -52.87
CA LEU A 7 10.84 38.59 -51.50
C LEU A 7 9.60 37.95 -50.88
N PHE A 8 8.55 37.71 -51.68
CA PHE A 8 7.30 37.03 -51.25
C PHE A 8 7.56 35.55 -50.92
N PHE A 9 8.32 34.84 -51.75
CA PHE A 9 8.69 33.44 -51.50
C PHE A 9 9.62 33.33 -50.30
N TYR A 10 10.56 34.25 -50.09
CA TYR A 10 11.46 34.24 -48.93
C TYR A 10 10.69 34.42 -47.62
N ASN A 11 9.70 35.31 -47.58
CA ASN A 11 8.84 35.52 -46.41
C ASN A 11 7.93 34.31 -46.09
N ILE A 12 7.42 33.61 -47.09
CA ILE A 12 6.61 32.40 -46.90
C ILE A 12 7.47 31.26 -46.33
N VAL A 13 8.65 31.03 -46.84
CA VAL A 13 9.58 29.99 -46.39
C VAL A 13 10.07 30.30 -44.97
N ASP A 14 10.39 31.53 -44.63
CA ASP A 14 10.83 31.94 -43.30
C ASP A 14 9.68 31.81 -42.26
N ASN A 15 8.45 32.13 -42.60
CA ASN A 15 7.28 31.94 -41.77
C ASN A 15 6.94 30.43 -41.57
N MET A 16 7.08 29.63 -42.60
CA MET A 16 6.91 28.15 -42.47
C MET A 16 8.03 27.55 -41.61
N TYR A 17 9.25 28.04 -41.67
CA TYR A 17 10.36 27.57 -40.85
C TYR A 17 10.18 27.97 -39.38
N LYS A 18 9.75 29.21 -39.11
CA LYS A 18 9.38 29.70 -37.76
C LYS A 18 8.22 28.94 -37.18
N PHE A 19 7.19 28.65 -37.97
CA PHE A 19 6.02 27.84 -37.54
C PHE A 19 6.45 26.40 -37.18
N LYS A 20 7.33 25.76 -37.99
CA LYS A 20 7.88 24.43 -37.68
C LYS A 20 8.72 24.43 -36.43
N ILE A 21 9.58 25.44 -36.22
CA ILE A 21 10.38 25.56 -35.00
C ILE A 21 9.49 25.77 -33.76
N THR A 22 8.46 26.61 -33.86
CA THR A 22 7.51 26.85 -32.78
C THR A 22 6.71 25.58 -32.47
N LEU A 23 6.29 24.83 -33.49
CA LEU A 23 5.57 23.56 -33.32
C LEU A 23 6.46 22.48 -32.67
N ILE A 24 7.74 22.38 -33.08
CA ILE A 24 8.71 21.45 -32.50
C ILE A 24 9.04 21.86 -31.05
N SER A 25 9.18 23.17 -30.78
CA SER A 25 9.38 23.67 -29.42
C SER A 25 8.17 23.44 -28.53
N LEU A 26 6.95 23.58 -29.05
CA LEU A 26 5.73 23.25 -28.34
C LEU A 26 5.59 21.74 -28.09
N LEU A 27 5.95 20.90 -29.07
CA LEU A 27 6.00 19.45 -28.91
C LEU A 27 7.09 19.01 -27.90
N LEU A 28 8.28 19.65 -27.93
CA LEU A 28 9.30 19.40 -26.91
C LEU A 28 8.85 19.88 -25.51
N CYS A 29 8.18 21.03 -25.39
CA CYS A 29 7.60 21.49 -24.12
C CYS A 29 6.46 20.58 -23.63
N LEU A 30 5.67 20.00 -24.52
CA LEU A 30 4.66 18.99 -24.15
C LEU A 30 5.28 17.65 -23.76
N LEU A 31 6.45 17.28 -24.31
CA LEU A 31 7.22 16.11 -23.92
C LEU A 31 8.04 16.33 -22.63
N THR A 32 8.23 17.58 -22.19
CA THR A 32 8.91 17.91 -20.91
C THR A 32 7.94 18.27 -19.78
N MET A 33 6.64 18.12 -19.94
CA MET A 33 5.77 17.87 -18.80
C MET A 33 6.08 16.43 -18.34
N GLY A 34 7.30 16.26 -17.81
CA GLY A 34 7.77 15.00 -17.29
C GLY A 34 6.74 14.50 -16.30
N ALA A 35 6.19 13.32 -16.55
CA ALA A 35 5.56 12.56 -15.49
C ALA A 35 6.56 12.57 -14.33
N GLN A 36 6.28 13.31 -13.27
CA GLN A 36 7.10 13.27 -12.09
C GLN A 36 7.04 11.83 -11.61
N ALA A 37 8.18 11.15 -11.61
CA ALA A 37 8.23 9.74 -11.24
C ALA A 37 7.55 9.59 -9.88
N GLN A 38 6.55 8.72 -9.80
CA GLN A 38 5.84 8.46 -8.56
C GLN A 38 6.78 7.72 -7.62
N LEU A 39 7.00 8.29 -6.44
CA LEU A 39 7.81 7.66 -5.41
C LEU A 39 7.00 6.55 -4.71
N LYS A 40 7.68 5.48 -4.31
CA LYS A 40 7.09 4.41 -3.53
C LYS A 40 6.59 4.91 -2.17
N PRO A 41 5.46 4.43 -1.65
CA PRO A 41 5.13 4.57 -0.24
C PRO A 41 6.19 3.88 0.63
N ARG A 42 6.50 4.49 1.79
CA ARG A 42 7.52 4.00 2.73
C ARG A 42 6.88 3.08 3.75
N VAL A 43 7.44 1.88 3.94
CA VAL A 43 6.93 0.91 4.92
C VAL A 43 8.03 0.40 5.84
N VAL A 44 7.68 0.21 7.11
CA VAL A 44 8.47 -0.48 8.14
C VAL A 44 7.63 -1.61 8.70
N ILE A 45 8.16 -2.81 8.71
CA ILE A 45 7.48 -4.00 9.21
C ILE A 45 8.01 -4.32 10.62
N LEU A 46 7.11 -4.53 11.57
CA LEU A 46 7.41 -5.09 12.89
C LEU A 46 6.85 -6.50 12.93
N THR A 47 7.72 -7.52 12.86
CA THR A 47 7.33 -8.93 12.69
C THR A 47 7.82 -9.78 13.85
N ASP A 48 6.99 -10.66 14.37
CA ASP A 48 7.41 -11.70 15.31
C ASP A 48 7.69 -13.05 14.61
N ILE A 49 8.07 -12.98 13.34
CA ILE A 49 8.46 -14.11 12.49
C ILE A 49 9.25 -15.18 13.25
N GLY A 50 8.78 -16.40 13.19
CA GLY A 50 9.28 -17.49 13.98
C GLY A 50 9.35 -18.82 13.27
N GLN A 51 9.39 -19.90 14.06
CA GLN A 51 9.36 -21.26 13.51
C GLN A 51 8.03 -21.48 12.77
N PRO A 52 8.04 -22.15 11.60
CA PRO A 52 6.81 -22.38 10.82
C PRO A 52 5.72 -23.17 11.56
N ASP A 53 6.07 -23.92 12.61
CA ASP A 53 5.10 -24.61 13.46
C ASP A 53 4.58 -23.74 14.61
N LEU A 54 5.06 -22.50 14.73
CA LEU A 54 4.65 -21.55 15.77
C LEU A 54 4.05 -20.28 15.18
N GLU A 55 4.71 -19.66 14.19
CA GLU A 55 4.34 -18.38 13.57
C GLU A 55 4.57 -18.45 12.05
N PRO A 56 3.75 -19.21 11.28
CA PRO A 56 3.96 -19.36 9.84
C PRO A 56 3.52 -18.14 9.01
N ASP A 57 2.49 -17.41 9.44
CA ASP A 57 1.85 -16.35 8.69
C ASP A 57 2.73 -15.12 8.46
N ASP A 58 3.61 -14.78 9.40
CA ASP A 58 4.68 -13.79 9.17
C ASP A 58 5.59 -14.17 8.01
N THR A 59 5.99 -15.45 7.91
CA THR A 59 6.82 -15.92 6.80
C THR A 59 6.06 -15.87 5.49
N GLU A 60 4.78 -16.28 5.47
CA GLU A 60 3.90 -16.21 4.32
C GLU A 60 3.75 -14.74 3.85
N SER A 61 3.43 -13.84 4.79
CA SER A 61 3.26 -12.40 4.54
C SER A 61 4.55 -11.73 4.08
N LEU A 62 5.72 -12.14 4.59
CA LEU A 62 7.01 -11.60 4.17
C LEU A 62 7.38 -12.03 2.74
N VAL A 63 7.08 -13.27 2.35
CA VAL A 63 7.22 -13.73 0.96
C VAL A 63 6.33 -12.88 0.04
N HIS A 64 5.09 -12.67 0.44
CA HIS A 64 4.15 -11.84 -0.31
C HIS A 64 4.63 -10.38 -0.43
N LEU A 65 5.01 -9.74 0.67
CA LEU A 65 5.54 -8.37 0.70
C LEU A 65 6.73 -8.19 -0.25
N LEU A 66 7.71 -9.10 -0.23
CA LEU A 66 8.92 -8.96 -1.05
C LEU A 66 8.63 -9.08 -2.55
N CYS A 67 7.52 -9.71 -2.95
CA CYS A 67 7.02 -9.67 -4.31
C CYS A 67 6.49 -8.30 -4.74
N TYR A 68 6.28 -7.36 -3.80
CA TYR A 68 5.84 -5.98 -4.04
C TYR A 68 6.92 -4.93 -3.76
N ALA A 69 8.18 -5.34 -3.68
CA ALA A 69 9.28 -4.40 -3.43
C ALA A 69 9.49 -3.38 -4.55
N ASP A 70 8.88 -3.56 -5.73
CA ASP A 70 8.78 -2.56 -6.81
C ASP A 70 7.76 -1.45 -6.52
N GLN A 71 6.78 -1.71 -5.67
CA GLN A 71 5.70 -0.77 -5.33
C GLN A 71 5.85 -0.14 -3.95
N LEU A 72 6.57 -0.78 -3.04
CA LEU A 72 6.80 -0.32 -1.67
C LEU A 72 8.29 -0.06 -1.41
N GLU A 73 8.61 1.07 -0.79
CA GLU A 73 9.96 1.32 -0.26
C GLU A 73 10.07 0.70 1.13
N ILE A 74 10.67 -0.51 1.18
CA ILE A 74 10.81 -1.29 2.41
C ILE A 74 11.98 -0.73 3.21
N GLU A 75 11.66 0.10 4.20
CA GLU A 75 12.63 0.85 5.00
C GLU A 75 13.11 0.10 6.25
N GLY A 76 12.39 -0.94 6.64
CA GLY A 76 12.76 -1.79 7.76
C GLY A 76 11.97 -3.09 7.79
N ILE A 77 12.66 -4.21 8.07
CA ILE A 77 12.06 -5.49 8.45
C ILE A 77 12.61 -5.78 9.84
N ILE A 78 11.85 -5.40 10.85
CA ILE A 78 12.30 -5.37 12.24
C ILE A 78 11.66 -6.52 12.99
N THR A 79 12.47 -7.48 13.45
CA THR A 79 11.94 -8.55 14.29
C THR A 79 11.64 -8.05 15.70
N SER A 80 10.47 -8.34 16.19
CA SER A 80 9.97 -7.91 17.50
C SER A 80 9.28 -9.06 18.23
N THR A 81 8.91 -8.84 19.48
CA THR A 81 8.02 -9.75 20.22
C THR A 81 6.61 -9.73 19.63
N GLY A 82 5.82 -10.77 19.91
CA GLY A 82 4.42 -10.87 19.56
C GLY A 82 3.66 -11.85 20.45
N TRP A 83 2.50 -12.28 20.03
CA TRP A 83 1.63 -13.12 20.83
C TRP A 83 2.29 -14.43 21.28
N ASN A 84 3.00 -15.09 20.38
CA ASN A 84 3.54 -16.42 20.59
C ASN A 84 4.96 -16.42 21.16
N CYS A 85 5.57 -15.24 21.35
CA CYS A 85 6.97 -15.14 21.75
C CYS A 85 7.27 -13.91 22.62
N ASP A 86 7.23 -14.08 23.92
CA ASP A 86 7.73 -13.11 24.90
C ASP A 86 8.59 -13.84 25.97
N PRO A 87 9.91 -13.71 25.95
CA PRO A 87 10.73 -12.90 25.05
C PRO A 87 10.86 -13.49 23.63
N TYR A 88 11.04 -12.61 22.64
CA TYR A 88 11.33 -13.02 21.26
C TYR A 88 12.65 -13.80 21.18
N PRO A 89 12.65 -15.02 20.63
CA PRO A 89 13.85 -15.82 20.50
C PRO A 89 14.74 -15.27 19.39
N THR A 90 15.85 -14.59 19.72
CA THR A 90 16.71 -13.90 18.73
C THR A 90 17.15 -14.77 17.55
N LYS A 91 17.33 -16.09 17.78
CA LYS A 91 17.63 -17.05 16.71
C LYS A 91 16.54 -17.14 15.63
N SER A 92 15.31 -16.75 15.95
CA SER A 92 14.18 -16.77 15.00
C SER A 92 14.30 -15.71 13.92
N ALA A 93 15.15 -14.68 14.10
CA ALA A 93 15.48 -13.74 13.03
C ALA A 93 16.07 -14.42 11.79
N ALA A 94 16.64 -15.61 11.93
CA ALA A 94 17.14 -16.39 10.80
C ALA A 94 16.04 -16.78 9.79
N TYR A 95 14.77 -16.87 10.20
CA TYR A 95 13.64 -17.11 9.28
C TYR A 95 13.40 -15.88 8.39
N ARG A 96 13.41 -14.67 8.96
CA ARG A 96 13.40 -13.41 8.19
C ARG A 96 14.56 -13.37 7.19
N ASP A 97 15.78 -13.63 7.66
CA ASP A 97 16.97 -13.54 6.83
C ASP A 97 16.93 -14.57 5.70
N SER A 98 16.36 -15.77 5.93
CA SER A 98 16.16 -16.79 4.90
C SER A 98 15.23 -16.31 3.77
N VAL A 99 14.14 -15.61 4.10
CA VAL A 99 13.22 -15.04 3.09
C VAL A 99 13.90 -13.90 2.33
N VAL A 100 14.67 -13.05 3.01
CA VAL A 100 15.44 -11.97 2.37
C VAL A 100 16.48 -12.54 1.39
N GLU A 101 17.20 -13.61 1.74
CA GLU A 101 18.13 -14.28 0.83
C GLU A 101 17.40 -14.92 -0.37
N ALA A 102 16.21 -15.47 -0.14
CA ALA A 102 15.38 -16.00 -1.23
C ALA A 102 14.96 -14.90 -2.22
N TYR A 103 14.59 -13.71 -1.72
CA TYR A 103 14.37 -12.53 -2.55
C TYR A 103 15.62 -12.19 -3.38
N GLY A 104 16.81 -12.21 -2.77
CA GLY A 104 18.08 -11.95 -3.46
C GLY A 104 18.34 -12.91 -4.62
N ALA A 105 17.90 -14.17 -4.48
CA ALA A 105 18.01 -15.16 -5.57
C ALA A 105 17.04 -14.89 -6.73
N ASP A 106 15.86 -14.33 -6.43
CA ASP A 106 14.77 -14.16 -7.40
C ASP A 106 14.71 -12.73 -8.00
N VAL A 107 15.31 -11.72 -7.36
CA VAL A 107 15.16 -10.31 -7.75
C VAL A 107 15.61 -10.00 -9.17
N HIS A 108 16.59 -10.73 -9.72
CA HIS A 108 17.03 -10.54 -11.11
C HIS A 108 15.95 -10.95 -12.13
N ASN A 109 15.12 -11.95 -11.80
CA ASN A 109 13.98 -12.30 -12.62
C ASN A 109 12.87 -11.25 -12.53
N LEU A 110 12.59 -10.74 -11.31
CA LEU A 110 11.67 -9.64 -11.09
C LEU A 110 12.09 -8.37 -11.85
N MET A 111 13.37 -8.01 -11.79
CA MET A 111 13.95 -6.89 -12.55
C MET A 111 13.81 -7.11 -14.07
N LYS A 112 14.11 -8.31 -14.54
CA LYS A 112 13.98 -8.64 -15.96
C LYS A 112 12.54 -8.50 -16.45
N ARG A 113 11.54 -8.86 -15.61
CA ARG A 113 10.13 -8.68 -15.96
C ARG A 113 9.74 -7.22 -16.12
N SER A 114 10.32 -6.32 -15.32
CA SER A 114 10.11 -4.87 -15.39
C SER A 114 11.12 -4.12 -16.30
N ASP A 115 11.88 -4.86 -17.12
CA ASP A 115 12.93 -4.32 -18.01
C ASP A 115 14.01 -3.49 -17.28
N GLN A 116 14.21 -3.77 -15.99
CA GLN A 116 15.21 -3.07 -15.18
C GLN A 116 16.59 -3.69 -15.36
N MET A 117 17.58 -2.86 -15.65
CA MET A 117 18.97 -3.31 -15.92
C MET A 117 19.88 -3.18 -14.71
N ALA A 118 19.55 -2.33 -13.74
CA ALA A 118 20.31 -2.09 -12.53
C ALA A 118 19.39 -1.70 -11.38
N PHE A 119 19.87 -1.84 -10.14
CA PHE A 119 19.14 -1.36 -8.97
C PHE A 119 19.12 0.17 -8.95
N LEU A 120 17.97 0.76 -8.62
CA LEU A 120 17.81 2.21 -8.62
C LEU A 120 18.69 2.86 -7.56
N SER A 121 18.69 2.34 -6.35
CA SER A 121 19.46 2.84 -5.23
C SER A 121 19.80 1.70 -4.28
N LEU A 122 21.05 1.65 -3.83
CA LEU A 122 21.49 0.74 -2.76
C LEU A 122 21.35 1.40 -1.39
N GLU A 123 21.48 2.74 -1.37
CA GLU A 123 21.42 3.55 -0.17
C GLU A 123 20.46 4.73 -0.40
N LYS A 124 19.74 5.09 0.64
CA LYS A 124 18.75 6.17 0.56
C LYS A 124 19.38 7.55 0.31
N GLU A 125 20.64 7.73 0.69
CA GLU A 125 21.40 8.97 0.42
C GLU A 125 21.49 9.29 -1.07
N ASN A 126 21.36 8.28 -1.93
CA ASN A 126 21.36 8.40 -3.38
C ASN A 126 19.99 8.74 -3.99
N GLY A 127 18.98 8.99 -3.17
CA GLY A 127 17.63 9.35 -3.58
C GLY A 127 16.55 8.38 -3.12
N CYS A 128 15.29 8.79 -3.35
CA CYS A 128 14.11 7.98 -3.03
C CYS A 128 13.91 6.89 -4.08
N GLN A 129 13.33 5.77 -3.68
CA GLN A 129 12.97 4.68 -4.59
C GLN A 129 11.74 5.05 -5.43
N GLU A 130 11.84 4.92 -6.73
CA GLU A 130 10.76 5.16 -7.67
C GLU A 130 9.90 3.90 -7.88
N MET A 131 8.62 4.11 -8.18
CA MET A 131 7.70 3.02 -8.53
C MET A 131 8.23 2.22 -9.72
N GLY A 132 8.08 0.91 -9.66
CA GLY A 132 8.52 -0.02 -10.69
C GLY A 132 9.97 -0.50 -10.56
N TYR A 133 10.76 0.06 -9.64
CA TYR A 133 12.15 -0.36 -9.43
C TYR A 133 12.30 -1.27 -8.20
N TRP A 134 13.09 -2.32 -8.36
CA TRP A 134 13.38 -3.31 -7.33
C TRP A 134 14.62 -2.92 -6.53
N PRO A 135 14.61 -2.99 -5.19
CA PRO A 135 15.80 -2.80 -4.38
C PRO A 135 16.74 -4.02 -4.46
N SER A 136 18.02 -3.83 -4.22
CA SER A 136 18.96 -4.96 -4.07
C SER A 136 18.70 -5.73 -2.78
N VAL A 137 19.18 -6.98 -2.72
CA VAL A 137 19.13 -7.78 -1.49
C VAL A 137 19.97 -7.13 -0.38
N GLU A 138 21.09 -6.48 -0.73
CA GLU A 138 21.95 -5.74 0.20
C GLU A 138 21.20 -4.58 0.85
N TYR A 139 20.38 -3.87 0.06
CA TYR A 139 19.52 -2.80 0.59
C TYR A 139 18.54 -3.38 1.63
N ILE A 140 17.79 -4.42 1.29
CA ILE A 140 16.81 -5.05 2.20
C ILE A 140 17.52 -5.61 3.45
N ARG A 141 18.66 -6.31 3.26
CA ARG A 141 19.45 -6.86 4.37
C ARG A 141 19.92 -5.78 5.33
N SER A 142 20.39 -4.64 4.85
CA SER A 142 20.84 -3.52 5.69
C SER A 142 19.72 -2.90 6.54
N ARG A 143 18.47 -3.18 6.19
CA ARG A 143 17.27 -2.71 6.89
C ARG A 143 16.59 -3.79 7.73
N SER A 144 17.17 -4.99 7.75
CA SER A 144 16.70 -6.15 8.53
C SER A 144 17.39 -6.18 9.88
N VAL A 145 16.73 -5.64 10.92
CA VAL A 145 17.32 -5.41 12.23
C VAL A 145 16.47 -6.00 13.36
N MET A 146 17.02 -5.99 14.59
CA MET A 146 16.31 -6.42 15.80
C MET A 146 15.56 -5.25 16.43
N GLY A 147 14.33 -5.49 16.85
CA GLY A 147 13.50 -4.61 17.64
C GLY A 147 13.39 -5.05 19.10
N SER A 148 12.30 -4.64 19.74
CA SER A 148 12.00 -5.01 21.13
C SER A 148 11.72 -6.50 21.27
N GLN A 149 12.41 -7.15 22.22
CA GLN A 149 12.27 -8.58 22.47
C GLN A 149 11.23 -8.94 23.52
N ARG A 150 10.65 -7.95 24.19
CA ARG A 150 9.67 -8.11 25.26
C ARG A 150 8.43 -7.26 25.00
N ALA A 151 7.29 -7.78 25.43
CA ALA A 151 6.00 -7.12 25.27
C ALA A 151 5.67 -6.17 26.42
N GLY A 152 4.79 -5.21 26.13
CA GLY A 152 4.11 -4.37 27.09
C GLY A 152 4.83 -3.08 27.51
N ILE A 153 4.10 -2.23 28.18
CA ILE A 153 4.56 -0.89 28.58
C ILE A 153 5.70 -0.91 29.63
N LYS A 154 5.82 -1.97 30.40
CA LYS A 154 6.85 -2.10 31.45
C LYS A 154 8.27 -2.25 30.89
N VAL A 155 8.38 -2.59 29.62
CA VAL A 155 9.67 -2.73 28.93
C VAL A 155 9.90 -1.59 27.93
N ILE A 156 9.16 -0.51 28.06
CA ILE A 156 9.39 0.78 27.40
C ILE A 156 10.09 1.71 28.39
N GLY A 157 11.18 2.35 27.99
CA GLY A 157 11.91 3.27 28.86
C GLY A 157 13.42 3.24 28.67
N SER A 158 14.16 3.78 29.63
CA SER A 158 15.61 3.78 29.66
C SER A 158 16.16 2.35 29.50
N ASP A 159 17.24 2.21 28.77
CA ASP A 159 17.94 0.94 28.52
C ASP A 159 17.18 -0.10 27.68
N ASN A 160 16.05 0.30 27.04
CA ASN A 160 15.26 -0.56 26.18
C ASN A 160 15.33 -0.16 24.69
N ASP A 161 16.27 0.71 24.33
CA ASP A 161 16.51 1.04 22.92
C ASP A 161 16.97 -0.21 22.15
N SER A 162 16.49 -0.33 20.92
CA SER A 162 16.87 -1.40 19.99
C SER A 162 17.35 -0.81 18.67
N GLU A 163 18.03 -1.60 17.85
CA GLU A 163 18.39 -1.19 16.49
C GLU A 163 17.16 -0.76 15.70
N GLY A 164 16.03 -1.45 15.90
CA GLY A 164 14.76 -1.14 15.24
C GLY A 164 14.16 0.18 15.71
N SER A 165 14.15 0.47 17.02
CA SER A 165 13.64 1.76 17.51
C SER A 165 14.50 2.93 17.04
N GLU A 166 15.83 2.76 16.99
CA GLU A 166 16.76 3.75 16.45
C GLU A 166 16.59 3.92 14.92
N LEU A 167 16.33 2.82 14.20
CA LEU A 167 16.05 2.89 12.77
C LEU A 167 14.80 3.75 12.50
N ILE A 168 13.70 3.50 13.21
CA ILE A 168 12.46 4.29 13.05
C ILE A 168 12.72 5.78 13.32
N ILE A 169 13.49 6.12 14.36
CA ILE A 169 13.84 7.50 14.66
C ILE A 169 14.64 8.13 13.51
N ARG A 170 15.67 7.43 13.01
CA ARG A 170 16.49 7.95 11.90
C ARG A 170 15.65 8.18 10.65
N LEU A 171 14.78 7.24 10.28
CA LEU A 171 13.91 7.34 9.11
C LEU A 171 12.94 8.52 9.19
N ALA A 172 12.39 8.78 10.38
CA ALA A 172 11.49 9.92 10.60
C ALA A 172 12.24 11.27 10.60
N ASP A 173 13.52 11.26 10.96
CA ASP A 173 14.36 12.47 10.96
C ASP A 173 14.89 12.86 9.57
N GLU A 174 14.73 12.01 8.59
CA GLU A 174 15.11 12.30 7.22
C GLU A 174 14.28 13.45 6.63
N LYS A 175 14.85 14.12 5.63
CA LYS A 175 14.18 15.23 4.92
C LYS A 175 13.05 14.79 3.98
N ASP A 176 12.84 13.48 3.87
CA ASP A 176 11.75 12.91 3.08
C ASP A 176 10.41 13.24 3.73
N GLU A 177 9.52 13.92 3.00
CA GLU A 177 8.21 14.35 3.52
C GLU A 177 7.14 13.25 3.43
N ARG A 178 7.43 12.13 2.76
CA ARG A 178 6.49 11.00 2.70
C ARG A 178 6.31 10.38 4.08
N PRO A 179 5.08 10.02 4.47
CA PRO A 179 4.86 9.31 5.72
C PRO A 179 5.49 7.91 5.68
N ILE A 180 5.78 7.39 6.86
CA ILE A 180 6.27 6.02 7.06
C ILE A 180 5.13 5.20 7.64
N TRP A 181 4.68 4.20 6.92
CA TRP A 181 3.71 3.23 7.40
C TRP A 181 4.41 2.13 8.19
N VAL A 182 4.17 2.09 9.48
CA VAL A 182 4.62 1.01 10.36
C VAL A 182 3.51 -0.05 10.38
N CYS A 183 3.79 -1.18 9.76
CA CYS A 183 2.91 -2.34 9.71
C CYS A 183 3.33 -3.29 10.83
N ALA A 184 2.55 -3.34 11.92
CA ALA A 184 2.87 -4.18 13.06
C ALA A 184 2.15 -5.53 12.93
N TRP A 185 2.90 -6.55 12.60
CA TRP A 185 2.52 -7.96 12.50
C TRP A 185 2.62 -8.63 13.86
N GLY A 186 3.69 -8.32 14.60
CA GLY A 186 3.86 -8.61 16.01
C GLY A 186 3.53 -7.41 16.91
N GLY A 187 4.17 -7.36 18.09
CA GLY A 187 3.98 -6.27 19.05
C GLY A 187 4.50 -4.93 18.55
N ALA A 188 3.78 -3.86 18.87
CA ALA A 188 4.12 -2.49 18.49
C ALA A 188 5.16 -1.83 19.43
N ASN A 189 5.78 -2.60 20.33
CA ASN A 189 6.71 -2.12 21.36
C ASN A 189 7.91 -1.38 20.79
N THR A 190 8.43 -1.80 19.64
CA THR A 190 9.58 -1.14 19.00
C THR A 190 9.24 0.30 18.61
N LEU A 191 8.05 0.53 18.04
CA LEU A 191 7.58 1.88 17.75
C LEU A 191 7.31 2.66 19.04
N ALA A 192 6.69 2.04 20.03
CA ALA A 192 6.42 2.68 21.32
C ALA A 192 7.72 3.12 21.99
N GLN A 193 8.80 2.33 21.94
CA GLN A 193 10.13 2.72 22.45
C GLN A 193 10.70 3.92 21.68
N ALA A 194 10.58 3.93 20.36
CA ALA A 194 11.01 5.07 19.53
C ALA A 194 10.27 6.37 19.92
N ILE A 195 8.95 6.30 20.05
CA ILE A 195 8.12 7.43 20.47
C ILE A 195 8.48 7.87 21.91
N TRP A 196 8.66 6.93 22.83
CA TRP A 196 9.06 7.24 24.20
C TRP A 196 10.40 7.98 24.22
N LYS A 197 11.41 7.51 23.51
CA LYS A 197 12.72 8.15 23.45
C LYS A 197 12.64 9.58 22.91
N VAL A 198 11.92 9.77 21.82
CA VAL A 198 11.71 11.10 21.23
C VAL A 198 10.97 12.02 22.22
N LYS A 199 9.95 11.51 22.92
CA LYS A 199 9.23 12.24 23.98
C LYS A 199 10.15 12.69 25.13
N GLN A 200 11.15 11.88 25.50
CA GLN A 200 12.06 12.21 26.60
C GLN A 200 13.18 13.17 26.18
N THR A 201 13.56 13.17 24.90
CA THR A 201 14.79 13.84 24.42
C THR A 201 14.53 15.07 23.57
N ARG A 202 13.28 15.32 23.16
CA ARG A 202 12.94 16.43 22.25
C ARG A 202 11.82 17.32 22.82
N THR A 203 11.65 18.50 22.20
CA THR A 203 10.55 19.38 22.55
C THR A 203 9.19 18.82 22.11
N PRO A 204 8.07 19.27 22.70
CA PRO A 204 6.74 18.85 22.28
C PRO A 204 6.46 19.07 20.79
N GLU A 205 6.98 20.15 20.19
CA GLU A 205 6.83 20.48 18.77
C GLU A 205 7.57 19.46 17.90
N HIS A 206 8.78 19.08 18.29
CA HIS A 206 9.55 18.05 17.57
C HIS A 206 8.93 16.66 17.74
N LEU A 207 8.38 16.33 18.92
CA LEU A 207 7.61 15.10 19.10
C LEU A 207 6.40 15.07 18.18
N LYS A 208 5.65 16.17 18.11
CA LYS A 208 4.49 16.25 17.22
C LYS A 208 4.89 16.10 15.76
N ALA A 209 5.94 16.76 15.31
CA ALA A 209 6.47 16.61 13.96
C ALA A 209 6.91 15.17 13.65
N PHE A 210 7.54 14.49 14.62
CA PHE A 210 7.91 13.10 14.52
C PHE A 210 6.68 12.19 14.36
N LEU A 211 5.66 12.36 15.20
CA LEU A 211 4.41 11.57 15.13
C LEU A 211 3.67 11.78 13.80
N HIS A 212 3.68 13.01 13.27
CA HIS A 212 3.02 13.32 12.00
C HIS A 212 3.71 12.68 10.79
N LYS A 213 4.95 12.21 10.92
CA LYS A 213 5.61 11.40 9.88
C LYS A 213 5.28 9.91 9.96
N LEU A 214 4.67 9.46 11.02
CA LEU A 214 4.38 8.05 11.24
C LEU A 214 2.89 7.73 11.01
N ARG A 215 2.66 6.54 10.51
CA ARG A 215 1.36 5.89 10.39
C ARG A 215 1.49 4.51 10.97
N LEU A 216 0.51 4.05 11.71
CA LEU A 216 0.55 2.73 12.32
C LEU A 216 -0.66 1.91 11.89
N TYR A 217 -0.41 0.75 11.31
CA TYR A 217 -1.40 -0.28 11.08
C TYR A 217 -1.03 -1.51 11.91
N THR A 218 -1.90 -1.90 12.84
CA THR A 218 -1.66 -3.06 13.72
C THR A 218 -2.60 -4.20 13.40
N ILE A 219 -2.01 -5.40 13.31
CA ILE A 219 -2.75 -6.64 13.33
C ILE A 219 -3.05 -6.96 14.79
N THR A 220 -4.22 -6.50 15.23
CA THR A 220 -4.68 -6.54 16.63
C THR A 220 -3.72 -5.86 17.65
N ASP A 221 -3.92 -6.05 18.94
CA ASP A 221 -3.02 -5.62 20.01
C ASP A 221 -2.21 -6.83 20.51
N GLN A 222 -1.03 -7.02 19.96
CA GLN A 222 -0.17 -8.17 20.27
C GLN A 222 0.70 -8.00 21.53
N ASP A 223 0.62 -6.86 22.20
CA ASP A 223 1.15 -6.72 23.56
C ASP A 223 0.34 -7.49 24.60
N MET A 224 -0.90 -7.79 24.24
CA MET A 224 -1.81 -8.57 25.08
C MET A 224 -1.57 -10.06 24.81
N VAL A 225 -0.51 -10.58 25.36
CA VAL A 225 -0.11 -11.97 25.23
C VAL A 225 -1.28 -12.88 25.59
N TYR A 226 -1.61 -13.70 24.62
CA TYR A 226 -2.56 -14.78 24.61
C TYR A 226 -3.25 -15.07 25.96
N ALA A 227 -4.55 -14.78 26.02
CA ALA A 227 -5.51 -15.14 27.07
C ALA A 227 -5.24 -14.64 28.51
N MET A 228 -4.09 -14.14 28.87
CA MET A 228 -3.72 -13.91 30.27
C MET A 228 -3.44 -12.47 30.65
N ARG A 229 -3.41 -11.52 29.70
CA ARG A 229 -3.03 -10.14 29.97
C ARG A 229 -4.00 -9.15 29.33
N MET A 230 -5.28 -9.27 29.65
CA MET A 230 -6.31 -8.25 29.35
C MET A 230 -6.13 -7.02 30.25
N ASP A 231 -4.96 -6.82 30.82
CA ASP A 231 -4.66 -5.59 31.56
C ASP A 231 -4.23 -4.50 30.59
N LEU A 232 -5.15 -3.63 30.28
CA LEU A 232 -4.96 -2.47 29.40
C LEU A 232 -3.81 -1.55 29.86
N ALA A 233 -3.50 -1.54 31.15
CA ALA A 233 -2.36 -0.82 31.69
C ALA A 233 -1.01 -1.45 31.31
N TYR A 234 -1.04 -2.65 30.76
CA TYR A 234 0.15 -3.37 30.31
C TYR A 234 0.52 -3.08 28.85
N SER A 235 -0.44 -2.73 27.98
CA SER A 235 -0.22 -2.60 26.55
C SER A 235 0.47 -1.29 26.14
N SER A 236 1.58 -1.38 25.43
CA SER A 236 2.22 -0.23 24.78
C SER A 236 1.39 0.30 23.61
N HIS A 237 0.64 -0.56 22.96
CA HIS A 237 -0.32 -0.23 21.91
C HIS A 237 -1.42 0.69 22.48
N GLN A 238 -2.01 0.35 23.63
CA GLN A 238 -2.99 1.19 24.30
C GLN A 238 -2.39 2.52 24.79
N TRP A 239 -1.15 2.49 25.30
CA TRP A 239 -0.44 3.71 25.71
C TRP A 239 -0.29 4.68 24.55
N MET A 240 0.14 4.20 23.37
CA MET A 240 0.27 5.04 22.17
C MET A 240 -1.08 5.67 21.78
N ARG A 241 -2.16 4.90 21.79
CA ARG A 241 -3.51 5.42 21.46
C ARG A 241 -4.00 6.48 22.44
N ARG A 242 -3.77 6.30 23.73
CA ARG A 242 -4.18 7.24 24.76
C ARG A 242 -3.40 8.55 24.73
N GLU A 243 -2.10 8.46 24.55
CA GLU A 243 -1.22 9.63 24.62
C GLU A 243 -1.18 10.40 23.29
N PHE A 244 -1.27 9.71 22.15
CA PHE A 244 -0.99 10.28 20.83
C PHE A 244 -2.07 10.03 19.78
N GLY A 245 -3.22 9.49 20.13
CA GLY A 245 -4.24 9.02 19.20
C GLY A 245 -4.80 10.06 18.23
N ARG A 246 -4.49 11.36 18.40
CA ARG A 246 -4.85 12.43 17.45
C ARG A 246 -3.69 12.91 16.59
N ASP A 247 -2.46 12.67 17.03
CA ASP A 247 -1.23 13.09 16.33
C ASP A 247 -0.60 11.94 15.55
N LEU A 248 -0.98 10.69 15.84
CA LEU A 248 -0.57 9.47 15.15
C LEU A 248 -1.78 8.87 14.43
N LEU A 249 -1.74 8.77 13.09
CA LEU A 249 -2.74 7.98 12.37
C LEU A 249 -2.59 6.52 12.79
N PHE A 250 -3.62 5.98 13.43
CA PHE A 250 -3.60 4.67 14.04
C PHE A 250 -4.76 3.82 13.50
N VAL A 251 -4.44 2.79 12.72
CA VAL A 251 -5.37 1.76 12.27
C VAL A 251 -5.19 0.53 13.15
N TRP A 252 -6.26 0.14 13.83
CA TRP A 252 -6.32 -1.10 14.60
C TRP A 252 -7.24 -2.09 13.90
N ASP A 253 -6.66 -3.05 13.20
CA ASP A 253 -7.39 -4.10 12.52
C ASP A 253 -7.74 -5.24 13.49
N GLU A 254 -9.02 -5.54 13.58
CA GLU A 254 -9.57 -6.62 14.40
C GLU A 254 -10.40 -7.62 13.58
N GLY A 255 -10.67 -7.33 12.33
CA GLY A 255 -11.55 -8.16 11.50
C GLY A 255 -10.91 -8.60 10.19
N THR A 256 -10.19 -7.72 9.53
CA THR A 256 -9.66 -7.98 8.18
C THR A 256 -8.63 -9.11 8.19
N TRP A 257 -7.74 -9.14 9.20
CA TRP A 257 -6.74 -10.20 9.33
C TRP A 257 -7.38 -11.58 9.53
N GLN A 258 -8.46 -11.70 10.33
CA GLN A 258 -9.16 -12.96 10.52
C GLN A 258 -9.83 -13.45 9.22
N LEU A 259 -10.33 -12.49 8.45
CA LEU A 259 -10.92 -12.78 7.15
C LEU A 259 -9.86 -13.18 6.12
N GLN A 260 -8.69 -12.52 6.13
CA GLN A 260 -7.52 -12.92 5.34
C GLN A 260 -7.16 -14.39 5.64
N CYS A 261 -6.99 -14.73 6.91
CA CYS A 261 -6.69 -16.08 7.34
C CYS A 261 -7.71 -17.10 6.81
N SER A 262 -8.99 -16.80 6.95
CA SER A 262 -10.08 -17.68 6.53
C SER A 262 -10.14 -17.86 5.01
N LEU A 263 -10.04 -16.76 4.26
CA LEU A 263 -10.03 -16.80 2.79
C LEU A 263 -8.80 -17.53 2.26
N GLY A 264 -7.63 -17.32 2.86
CA GLY A 264 -6.42 -18.07 2.51
C GLY A 264 -6.62 -19.59 2.68
N GLN A 265 -7.33 -20.03 3.74
CA GLN A 265 -7.68 -21.44 3.91
C GLN A 265 -8.65 -21.92 2.82
N ASP A 266 -9.66 -21.11 2.47
CA ASP A 266 -10.60 -21.45 1.38
C ASP A 266 -9.89 -21.59 0.03
N TYR A 267 -8.85 -20.79 -0.23
CA TYR A 267 -8.03 -20.82 -1.45
C TYR A 267 -6.73 -21.63 -1.31
N TRP A 268 -6.56 -22.39 -0.22
CA TRP A 268 -5.29 -23.06 0.08
C TRP A 268 -4.78 -23.98 -1.03
N GLN A 269 -5.66 -24.69 -1.71
CA GLN A 269 -5.26 -25.56 -2.82
C GLN A 269 -4.62 -24.76 -3.98
N LEU A 270 -5.09 -23.54 -4.24
CA LEU A 270 -4.52 -22.66 -5.24
C LEU A 270 -3.14 -22.15 -4.79
N ILE A 271 -3.02 -21.71 -3.53
CA ILE A 271 -1.76 -21.28 -2.92
C ILE A 271 -0.71 -22.38 -2.99
N ARG A 272 -1.06 -23.60 -2.59
CA ARG A 272 -0.16 -24.77 -2.68
C ARG A 272 0.33 -25.06 -4.07
N THR A 273 -0.49 -24.86 -5.07
CA THR A 273 -0.15 -25.25 -6.45
C THR A 273 0.46 -24.14 -7.28
N GLN A 274 0.32 -22.86 -6.87
CA GLN A 274 0.78 -21.73 -7.67
C GLN A 274 1.84 -20.87 -6.94
N ILE A 275 1.99 -21.01 -5.63
CA ILE A 275 2.95 -20.23 -4.83
C ILE A 275 3.99 -21.15 -4.19
N GLN A 276 3.57 -22.12 -3.37
CA GLN A 276 4.50 -23.01 -2.69
C GLN A 276 5.39 -23.76 -3.70
N GLY A 277 6.69 -23.77 -3.45
CA GLY A 277 7.68 -24.46 -4.28
C GLY A 277 8.07 -23.73 -5.57
N HIS A 278 7.38 -22.66 -5.95
CA HIS A 278 7.71 -21.84 -7.11
C HIS A 278 8.68 -20.72 -6.75
N ALA A 279 9.64 -20.42 -7.63
CA ALA A 279 10.73 -19.48 -7.36
C ALA A 279 11.49 -19.85 -6.07
N THR A 280 12.44 -19.04 -5.62
CA THR A 280 13.10 -19.24 -4.33
C THR A 280 12.24 -18.71 -3.19
N LEU A 281 11.52 -17.61 -3.43
CA LEU A 281 10.56 -17.04 -2.50
C LEU A 281 9.44 -18.01 -2.15
N GLY A 282 8.76 -18.61 -3.13
CA GLY A 282 7.68 -19.55 -2.86
C GLY A 282 8.13 -20.86 -2.20
N ARG A 283 9.44 -21.20 -2.27
CA ARG A 283 10.01 -22.29 -1.46
C ARG A 283 10.14 -21.97 0.02
N GLN A 284 10.13 -20.67 0.39
CA GLN A 284 10.09 -20.23 1.79
C GLN A 284 8.67 -20.21 2.36
N TYR A 285 7.64 -20.25 1.51
CA TYR A 285 6.25 -20.17 1.93
C TYR A 285 5.83 -21.45 2.66
N PRO A 286 5.56 -21.42 3.99
CA PRO A 286 5.27 -22.63 4.77
C PRO A 286 3.84 -23.13 4.57
N ASP A 287 3.53 -24.28 5.14
CA ASP A 287 2.14 -24.67 5.38
C ASP A 287 1.55 -23.84 6.53
N TYR A 288 0.32 -23.38 6.36
CA TYR A 288 -0.36 -22.63 7.41
C TYR A 288 -0.69 -23.49 8.64
N LYS A 289 -0.81 -22.83 9.78
CA LYS A 289 -1.20 -23.51 11.04
C LYS A 289 -2.50 -22.95 11.63
N TYR A 290 -2.57 -21.66 11.81
CA TYR A 290 -3.72 -21.01 12.44
C TYR A 290 -4.58 -20.26 11.41
N GLY A 291 -3.94 -19.68 10.44
CA GLY A 291 -4.52 -18.93 9.34
C GLY A 291 -3.50 -18.75 8.24
N VAL A 292 -3.87 -18.15 7.14
CA VAL A 292 -2.99 -17.87 6.00
C VAL A 292 -2.77 -16.38 5.92
N GLU A 293 -1.50 -15.95 5.98
CA GLU A 293 -1.11 -14.55 5.74
C GLU A 293 -1.86 -13.53 6.61
N GLY A 294 -1.99 -13.80 7.92
CA GLY A 294 -2.75 -12.91 8.83
C GLY A 294 -2.28 -11.45 8.81
N ASP A 295 -1.03 -11.18 8.50
CA ASP A 295 -0.39 -9.87 8.54
C ASP A 295 -0.47 -9.08 7.23
N THR A 296 -0.77 -9.78 6.14
CA THR A 296 -0.81 -9.24 4.77
C THR A 296 -1.71 -8.01 4.60
N PRO A 297 -2.89 -7.88 5.23
CA PRO A 297 -3.72 -6.69 5.10
C PRO A 297 -3.00 -5.38 5.43
N SER A 298 -2.04 -5.40 6.34
CA SER A 298 -1.33 -4.20 6.80
C SER A 298 -0.54 -3.51 5.69
N PHE A 299 0.25 -4.25 4.92
CA PHE A 299 1.00 -3.67 3.81
C PHE A 299 0.16 -3.54 2.53
N LEU A 300 -0.83 -4.41 2.32
CA LEU A 300 -1.80 -4.24 1.22
C LEU A 300 -2.59 -2.94 1.34
N ASN A 301 -2.77 -2.43 2.56
CA ASN A 301 -3.32 -1.09 2.80
C ASN A 301 -2.46 0.03 2.22
N VAL A 302 -1.22 -0.23 1.88
CA VAL A 302 -0.27 0.79 1.41
C VAL A 302 0.03 0.64 -0.09
N ILE A 303 -0.39 -0.45 -0.74
CA ILE A 303 -0.17 -0.69 -2.16
C ILE A 303 -0.86 0.40 -3.02
N PRO A 304 -0.09 1.12 -3.87
CA PRO A 304 -0.61 2.23 -4.66
C PRO A 304 -1.27 1.73 -5.96
N ASN A 305 -2.38 1.02 -5.86
CA ASN A 305 -3.09 0.43 -6.99
C ASN A 305 -4.23 1.30 -7.56
N GLY A 306 -4.42 2.52 -7.05
CA GLY A 306 -5.45 3.46 -7.49
C GLY A 306 -6.83 3.28 -6.85
N LEU A 307 -6.99 2.27 -5.99
CA LEU A 307 -8.26 1.99 -5.30
C LEU A 307 -8.53 2.98 -4.16
N HIS A 308 -7.50 3.36 -3.39
CA HIS A 308 -7.65 4.25 -2.25
C HIS A 308 -6.37 5.06 -1.96
N ASN A 309 -6.51 6.05 -1.10
CA ASN A 309 -5.42 6.73 -0.44
C ASN A 309 -5.32 6.18 1.00
N PRO A 310 -4.22 5.57 1.44
CA PRO A 310 -4.09 5.01 2.78
C PRO A 310 -4.18 6.08 3.90
N GLU A 311 -3.96 7.37 3.58
CA GLU A 311 -4.18 8.49 4.52
C GLU A 311 -5.67 8.74 4.82
N GLU A 312 -6.57 8.09 4.09
CA GLU A 312 -8.02 8.20 4.22
C GLU A 312 -8.64 6.81 4.52
N PRO A 313 -8.57 6.31 5.77
CA PRO A 313 -8.97 4.94 6.10
C PRO A 313 -10.43 4.58 5.82
N MET A 314 -11.29 5.58 5.58
CA MET A 314 -12.67 5.37 5.10
C MET A 314 -12.74 5.04 3.60
N GLN A 315 -11.67 5.25 2.85
CA GLN A 315 -11.60 4.76 1.48
C GLN A 315 -11.27 3.28 1.50
N VAL A 316 -12.15 2.45 0.95
CA VAL A 316 -11.90 1.01 0.88
C VAL A 316 -10.66 0.71 0.05
N GLY A 317 -9.80 -0.13 0.57
CA GLY A 317 -8.58 -0.62 -0.06
C GLY A 317 -8.40 -2.12 0.11
N TRP A 318 -7.28 -2.63 -0.39
CA TRP A 318 -6.91 -4.03 -0.20
C TRP A 318 -6.61 -4.38 1.28
N GLY A 319 -6.31 -3.39 2.12
CA GLY A 319 -6.14 -3.57 3.56
C GLY A 319 -7.43 -3.38 4.39
N GLY A 320 -8.58 -3.21 3.75
CA GLY A 320 -9.87 -3.09 4.44
C GLY A 320 -10.52 -1.71 4.33
N TYR A 321 -11.49 -1.48 5.21
CA TYR A 321 -12.26 -0.26 5.36
C TYR A 321 -12.43 0.04 6.85
N HIS A 322 -12.07 1.23 7.29
CA HIS A 322 -12.02 1.59 8.70
C HIS A 322 -12.70 2.93 8.94
N ILE A 323 -13.36 3.08 10.08
CA ILE A 323 -13.88 4.37 10.54
C ILE A 323 -13.27 4.75 11.88
N TRP A 324 -13.27 6.04 12.17
CA TRP A 324 -12.88 6.55 13.47
C TRP A 324 -13.98 6.30 14.50
N THR A 325 -13.77 5.32 15.36
CA THR A 325 -14.75 4.93 16.37
C THR A 325 -14.09 4.36 17.63
N MET A 326 -14.91 4.11 18.66
CA MET A 326 -14.45 3.46 19.89
C MET A 326 -13.83 2.10 19.60
N THR A 327 -12.67 1.86 20.18
CA THR A 327 -11.94 0.60 20.05
C THR A 327 -12.62 -0.55 20.78
N LYS A 328 -12.28 -1.79 20.41
CA LYS A 328 -12.83 -3.02 20.97
C LYS A 328 -12.64 -3.10 22.50
N ASP A 329 -11.53 -2.58 23.00
CA ASP A 329 -11.22 -2.50 24.43
C ASP A 329 -11.95 -1.36 25.16
N SER A 330 -12.74 -0.56 24.46
CA SER A 330 -13.52 0.57 24.97
C SER A 330 -12.72 1.65 25.71
N THR A 331 -11.44 1.79 25.37
CA THR A 331 -10.55 2.75 26.08
C THR A 331 -10.26 4.03 25.31
N THR A 332 -10.24 3.97 23.98
CA THR A 332 -9.90 5.09 23.11
C THR A 332 -10.67 5.00 21.79
N CYS A 333 -10.54 6.02 20.96
CA CYS A 333 -10.92 5.91 19.54
C CYS A 333 -9.67 5.63 18.69
N ALA A 334 -9.87 4.90 17.59
CA ALA A 334 -8.90 4.67 16.53
C ALA A 334 -9.65 4.42 15.22
N TRP A 335 -8.91 4.32 14.11
CA TRP A 335 -9.46 3.81 12.87
C TRP A 335 -9.61 2.29 12.98
N THR A 336 -10.84 1.78 12.89
CA THR A 336 -11.10 0.35 13.11
C THR A 336 -12.37 -0.09 12.39
N SER A 337 -12.52 -1.42 12.22
CA SER A 337 -13.66 -2.06 11.54
C SER A 337 -14.35 -3.14 12.37
N TRP A 338 -14.18 -3.15 13.70
CA TRP A 338 -14.65 -4.26 14.54
C TRP A 338 -16.15 -4.27 14.83
N GLN A 339 -16.85 -3.12 14.69
CA GLN A 339 -18.28 -2.97 15.00
C GLN A 339 -19.17 -2.95 13.76
N GLU A 340 -20.39 -3.44 13.89
CA GLU A 340 -21.43 -3.25 12.87
C GLU A 340 -21.91 -1.80 12.79
N PRO A 341 -22.25 -1.29 11.59
CA PRO A 341 -22.26 -1.97 10.28
C PRO A 341 -20.92 -1.99 9.55
N VAL A 342 -19.89 -1.35 10.11
CA VAL A 342 -18.57 -1.17 9.47
C VAL A 342 -17.90 -2.51 9.22
N LYS A 343 -18.00 -3.42 10.17
CA LYS A 343 -17.48 -4.78 10.03
C LYS A 343 -18.02 -5.48 8.78
N SER A 344 -19.33 -5.52 8.61
CA SER A 344 -19.97 -6.15 7.43
C SER A 344 -19.58 -5.47 6.12
N ILE A 345 -19.42 -4.13 6.11
CA ILE A 345 -18.98 -3.37 4.93
C ILE A 345 -17.54 -3.75 4.60
N SER A 346 -16.64 -3.74 5.59
CA SER A 346 -15.23 -4.09 5.42
C SER A 346 -15.06 -5.52 4.90
N GLU A 347 -15.78 -6.49 5.52
CA GLU A 347 -15.75 -7.89 5.10
C GLU A 347 -16.26 -8.08 3.67
N THR A 348 -17.34 -7.39 3.29
CA THR A 348 -17.89 -7.46 1.94
C THR A 348 -16.87 -7.03 0.89
N TYR A 349 -16.21 -5.90 1.09
CA TYR A 349 -15.19 -5.41 0.17
C TYR A 349 -13.94 -6.28 0.18
N TYR A 350 -13.50 -6.75 1.33
CA TYR A 350 -12.33 -7.61 1.40
C TYR A 350 -12.52 -8.91 0.63
N ARG A 351 -13.69 -9.56 0.79
CA ARG A 351 -14.07 -10.74 -0.01
C ARG A 351 -14.14 -10.45 -1.51
N GLN A 352 -14.59 -9.24 -1.90
CA GLN A 352 -14.63 -8.83 -3.29
C GLN A 352 -13.22 -8.74 -3.90
N PHE A 353 -12.24 -8.22 -3.14
CA PHE A 353 -10.89 -7.99 -3.66
C PHE A 353 -9.95 -9.18 -3.49
N TYR A 354 -10.22 -10.09 -2.58
CA TYR A 354 -9.31 -11.20 -2.27
C TYR A 354 -8.88 -12.02 -3.50
N PRO A 355 -9.76 -12.41 -4.44
CA PRO A 355 -9.34 -13.12 -5.64
C PRO A 355 -8.33 -12.33 -6.49
N SER A 356 -8.51 -11.01 -6.59
CA SER A 356 -7.59 -10.11 -7.31
C SER A 356 -6.24 -9.99 -6.61
N GLN A 357 -6.24 -9.88 -5.27
CA GLN A 357 -5.02 -9.87 -4.45
C GLN A 357 -4.21 -11.16 -4.65
N LEU A 358 -4.87 -12.31 -4.53
CA LEU A 358 -4.23 -13.61 -4.68
C LEU A 358 -3.70 -13.84 -6.10
N ASN A 359 -4.46 -13.48 -7.12
CA ASN A 359 -4.04 -13.64 -8.52
C ASN A 359 -2.84 -12.73 -8.87
N ASP A 360 -2.83 -11.50 -8.32
CA ASP A 360 -1.69 -10.57 -8.48
C ASP A 360 -0.43 -11.15 -7.83
N PHE A 361 -0.55 -11.68 -6.61
CA PHE A 361 0.56 -12.35 -5.94
C PHE A 361 1.07 -13.58 -6.71
N ILE A 362 0.18 -14.42 -7.22
CA ILE A 362 0.54 -15.58 -8.06
C ILE A 362 1.30 -15.13 -9.32
N ALA A 363 0.84 -14.07 -9.99
CA ALA A 363 1.53 -13.53 -11.16
C ALA A 363 2.94 -13.06 -10.81
N ARG A 364 3.13 -12.40 -9.65
CA ARG A 364 4.45 -11.94 -9.17
C ARG A 364 5.38 -13.10 -8.80
N ILE A 365 4.88 -14.19 -8.27
CA ILE A 365 5.65 -15.42 -8.06
C ILE A 365 6.08 -16.01 -9.43
N GLU A 366 5.23 -15.94 -10.45
CA GLU A 366 5.64 -16.35 -11.83
C GLU A 366 6.75 -15.45 -12.38
N TRP A 367 6.71 -14.12 -12.10
CA TRP A 367 7.81 -13.23 -12.46
C TRP A 367 9.11 -13.62 -11.75
N ALA A 368 9.05 -13.90 -10.45
CA ALA A 368 10.19 -14.31 -9.65
C ALA A 368 10.81 -15.63 -10.19
N GLU A 369 9.98 -16.57 -10.62
CA GLU A 369 10.44 -17.86 -11.15
C GLU A 369 11.03 -17.75 -12.57
N LYS A 370 10.38 -16.99 -13.45
CA LYS A 370 10.63 -17.05 -14.91
C LYS A 370 11.25 -15.78 -15.49
N GLY A 371 11.17 -14.65 -14.80
CA GLY A 371 11.54 -13.33 -15.33
C GLY A 371 10.63 -12.90 -16.49
N GLN A 372 9.40 -13.39 -16.51
CA GLN A 372 8.33 -13.09 -17.46
C GLN A 372 6.98 -13.42 -16.81
N GLY A 373 5.89 -13.02 -17.44
CA GLY A 373 4.54 -13.25 -16.94
C GLY A 373 3.65 -12.04 -17.25
N ASN A 374 2.40 -12.06 -16.83
CA ASN A 374 1.44 -11.01 -17.08
C ASN A 374 1.64 -9.81 -16.16
N ARG A 375 1.40 -8.59 -16.65
CA ARG A 375 1.42 -7.32 -15.87
C ARG A 375 0.01 -6.80 -15.67
N ASN A 376 -0.16 -5.98 -14.64
CA ASN A 376 -1.40 -5.29 -14.40
C ASN A 376 -1.70 -4.29 -15.53
N PRO A 377 -2.97 -4.13 -15.91
CA PRO A 377 -3.38 -3.06 -16.83
C PRO A 377 -3.13 -1.67 -16.21
N VAL A 378 -3.18 -0.66 -17.04
CA VAL A 378 -3.09 0.75 -16.65
C VAL A 378 -4.47 1.40 -16.79
N ALA A 379 -5.05 1.76 -15.66
CA ALA A 379 -6.34 2.46 -15.63
C ALA A 379 -6.14 3.95 -15.92
N VAL A 380 -6.73 4.42 -17.03
CA VAL A 380 -6.72 5.83 -17.45
C VAL A 380 -8.15 6.33 -17.49
N VAL A 381 -8.51 7.27 -16.60
CA VAL A 381 -9.87 7.83 -16.54
C VAL A 381 -9.84 9.32 -16.87
N ASN A 382 -10.69 9.74 -17.80
CA ASN A 382 -10.74 11.11 -18.33
C ASN A 382 -9.38 11.63 -18.83
N GLY A 383 -8.54 10.73 -19.39
CA GLY A 383 -7.20 11.04 -19.86
C GLY A 383 -6.13 11.13 -18.79
N GLU A 384 -6.49 10.93 -17.51
CA GLU A 384 -5.55 10.92 -16.38
C GLU A 384 -5.13 9.48 -16.03
N ASN A 385 -3.85 9.21 -16.03
CA ASN A 385 -3.22 7.99 -15.52
C ASN A 385 -2.70 8.18 -14.09
N GLY A 386 -2.14 7.13 -13.50
CA GLY A 386 -1.60 7.15 -12.14
C GLY A 386 -2.60 6.64 -11.10
N THR A 387 -2.26 6.77 -9.81
CA THR A 387 -3.01 6.13 -8.72
C THR A 387 -3.74 7.11 -7.79
N ASN A 388 -3.50 8.42 -7.93
CA ASN A 388 -4.20 9.44 -7.15
C ASN A 388 -5.67 9.54 -7.56
N ALA A 389 -6.55 9.82 -6.60
CA ALA A 389 -7.95 10.04 -6.88
C ALA A 389 -8.17 11.27 -7.79
N ILE A 390 -9.12 11.15 -8.73
CA ILE A 390 -9.57 12.25 -9.58
C ILE A 390 -10.72 12.97 -8.86
N VAL A 391 -10.62 14.28 -8.70
CA VAL A 391 -11.67 15.09 -8.04
C VAL A 391 -12.48 15.84 -9.08
N ILE A 392 -13.80 15.65 -9.06
CA ILE A 392 -14.75 16.32 -9.98
C ILE A 392 -15.78 17.09 -9.16
N MET A 393 -16.06 18.33 -9.57
CA MET A 393 -17.13 19.13 -8.99
C MET A 393 -18.42 18.93 -9.78
N ALA A 394 -19.54 18.71 -9.08
CA ALA A 394 -20.84 18.50 -9.71
C ALA A 394 -22.00 19.19 -8.98
N LYS A 395 -23.06 19.50 -9.70
CA LYS A 395 -24.33 19.98 -9.14
C LYS A 395 -25.29 18.82 -8.84
N ALA A 396 -26.17 19.03 -7.88
CA ALA A 396 -27.30 18.13 -7.66
C ALA A 396 -28.13 17.94 -8.96
N GLY A 397 -28.47 16.69 -9.26
CA GLY A 397 -29.20 16.32 -10.50
C GLY A 397 -28.39 16.40 -11.80
N GLN A 398 -27.10 16.74 -11.74
CA GLN A 398 -26.22 16.74 -12.92
C GLN A 398 -25.88 15.33 -13.37
N THR A 399 -25.76 15.08 -14.66
CA THR A 399 -25.17 13.88 -15.24
C THR A 399 -23.69 14.15 -15.56
N ILE A 400 -22.78 13.31 -15.08
CA ILE A 400 -21.36 13.35 -15.39
C ILE A 400 -20.99 12.17 -16.29
N SER A 401 -20.13 12.41 -17.28
CA SER A 401 -19.54 11.32 -18.07
C SER A 401 -18.15 11.00 -17.54
N LEU A 402 -17.85 9.70 -17.35
CA LEU A 402 -16.52 9.19 -17.04
C LEU A 402 -16.07 8.29 -18.18
N ASP A 403 -14.83 8.43 -18.60
CA ASP A 403 -14.25 7.75 -19.76
C ASP A 403 -12.94 7.07 -19.40
N ALA A 404 -12.95 5.73 -19.40
CA ALA A 404 -11.77 4.88 -19.20
C ALA A 404 -11.30 4.21 -20.50
N SER A 405 -11.76 4.64 -21.67
CA SER A 405 -11.43 4.02 -22.97
C SER A 405 -9.95 4.13 -23.37
N ALA A 406 -9.20 5.04 -22.72
CA ALA A 406 -7.76 5.18 -22.90
C ALA A 406 -6.93 4.23 -22.02
N SER A 407 -7.56 3.41 -21.19
CA SER A 407 -6.88 2.35 -20.42
C SER A 407 -6.27 1.32 -21.36
N PHE A 408 -5.13 0.76 -20.98
CA PHE A 408 -4.42 -0.19 -21.82
C PHE A 408 -3.73 -1.28 -20.97
N ASP A 409 -3.45 -2.40 -21.60
CA ASP A 409 -2.66 -3.46 -21.03
C ASP A 409 -1.24 -3.44 -21.59
N PRO A 410 -0.16 -3.49 -20.74
CA PRO A 410 1.21 -3.48 -21.22
C PRO A 410 1.62 -4.74 -22.01
N ASP A 411 0.90 -5.85 -21.85
CA ASP A 411 1.13 -7.11 -22.57
C ASP A 411 0.20 -7.28 -23.78
N GLY A 412 -0.77 -6.36 -23.95
CA GLY A 412 -1.70 -6.30 -25.07
C GLY A 412 -2.98 -7.10 -24.87
N ASP A 413 -3.29 -7.48 -23.65
CA ASP A 413 -4.52 -8.20 -23.31
C ASP A 413 -5.76 -7.28 -23.44
N GLU A 414 -6.90 -7.88 -23.79
CA GLU A 414 -8.19 -7.19 -23.81
C GLU A 414 -8.60 -6.81 -22.37
N LEU A 415 -9.32 -5.68 -22.25
CA LEU A 415 -9.74 -5.14 -20.96
C LEU A 415 -11.23 -5.29 -20.73
N THR A 416 -11.60 -5.52 -19.48
CA THR A 416 -12.98 -5.41 -18.96
C THR A 416 -13.07 -4.30 -17.93
N PHE A 417 -14.26 -3.72 -17.78
CA PHE A 417 -14.51 -2.57 -16.92
C PHE A 417 -15.67 -2.85 -15.97
N LYS A 418 -15.55 -2.34 -14.75
CA LYS A 418 -16.64 -2.34 -13.78
C LYS A 418 -16.62 -1.02 -13.00
N TRP A 419 -17.77 -0.33 -12.95
CA TRP A 419 -17.93 0.91 -12.22
C TRP A 419 -18.95 0.75 -11.09
N TRP A 420 -18.60 1.24 -9.92
CA TRP A 420 -19.47 1.17 -8.75
C TRP A 420 -19.20 2.33 -7.78
N GLN A 421 -20.24 2.69 -7.01
CA GLN A 421 -20.09 3.64 -5.91
C GLN A 421 -19.69 2.91 -4.64
N GLN A 422 -18.68 3.41 -3.93
CA GLN A 422 -18.31 2.88 -2.62
C GLN A 422 -19.40 3.18 -1.59
N ASP A 423 -19.81 2.16 -0.85
CA ASP A 423 -20.69 2.27 0.31
C ASP A 423 -19.91 2.70 1.56
N GLY A 424 -20.61 3.28 2.54
CA GLY A 424 -20.05 3.62 3.85
C GLY A 424 -19.40 5.00 3.95
N ILE A 425 -19.15 5.71 2.83
CA ILE A 425 -18.65 7.08 2.84
C ILE A 425 -19.82 8.07 2.81
N SER A 426 -20.73 7.91 1.87
CA SER A 426 -21.79 8.85 1.55
C SER A 426 -23.19 8.27 1.81
N GLN A 427 -24.11 9.11 2.29
CA GLN A 427 -25.54 8.80 2.30
C GLN A 427 -26.17 9.02 0.90
N ALA A 428 -25.59 9.93 0.12
CA ALA A 428 -26.06 10.21 -1.24
C ALA A 428 -25.73 9.05 -2.18
N LYS A 429 -26.68 8.68 -3.05
CA LYS A 429 -26.50 7.61 -4.02
C LYS A 429 -26.62 8.16 -5.43
N ALA A 430 -25.57 8.00 -6.21
CA ALA A 430 -25.57 8.25 -7.65
C ALA A 430 -26.04 7.00 -8.41
N THR A 431 -26.53 7.18 -9.62
CA THR A 431 -26.85 6.08 -10.52
C THR A 431 -25.79 5.97 -11.61
N VAL A 432 -25.12 4.84 -11.71
CA VAL A 432 -24.13 4.55 -12.74
C VAL A 432 -24.79 3.77 -13.86
N SER A 433 -24.90 4.36 -15.05
CA SER A 433 -25.46 3.72 -16.23
C SER A 433 -24.37 3.08 -17.07
N ASN A 434 -24.61 1.86 -17.60
CA ASN A 434 -23.63 1.05 -18.37
C ASN A 434 -22.37 0.71 -17.57
N ALA A 435 -22.54 0.29 -16.33
CA ALA A 435 -21.47 0.07 -15.35
C ALA A 435 -20.36 -0.92 -15.78
N THR A 436 -20.51 -1.62 -16.89
CA THR A 436 -19.51 -2.54 -17.47
C THR A 436 -18.88 -2.02 -18.76
N SER A 437 -19.18 -0.79 -19.15
CA SER A 437 -18.58 -0.14 -20.34
C SER A 437 -17.32 0.62 -19.96
N SER A 438 -16.40 0.82 -20.92
CA SER A 438 -15.28 1.75 -20.76
C SER A 438 -15.72 3.19 -20.54
N THR A 439 -16.94 3.56 -20.96
CA THR A 439 -17.53 4.89 -20.76
C THR A 439 -18.86 4.78 -20.04
N VAL A 440 -19.07 5.58 -19.00
CA VAL A 440 -20.27 5.56 -18.17
C VAL A 440 -20.86 6.94 -17.98
N LYS A 441 -22.15 6.97 -17.64
CA LYS A 441 -22.80 8.16 -17.12
C LYS A 441 -23.15 7.97 -15.67
N VAL A 442 -22.86 8.99 -14.86
CA VAL A 442 -23.14 9.04 -13.43
C VAL A 442 -24.16 10.14 -13.20
N ASP A 443 -25.36 9.75 -12.87
CA ASP A 443 -26.45 10.70 -12.55
C ASP A 443 -26.41 11.03 -11.06
N MET A 444 -26.14 12.30 -10.76
CA MET A 444 -26.07 12.80 -9.39
C MET A 444 -27.45 12.86 -8.75
N PRO A 445 -27.59 12.54 -7.46
CA PRO A 445 -28.87 12.69 -6.76
C PRO A 445 -29.32 14.16 -6.70
N THR A 446 -30.64 14.39 -6.62
CA THR A 446 -31.23 15.72 -6.50
C THR A 446 -30.92 16.41 -5.15
N THR A 447 -30.54 15.62 -4.13
CA THR A 447 -30.06 16.11 -2.84
C THR A 447 -28.60 15.70 -2.70
N PHE A 448 -27.70 16.61 -3.00
CA PHE A 448 -26.27 16.41 -2.95
C PHE A 448 -25.63 17.70 -2.43
N ALA A 449 -25.56 17.84 -1.11
CA ALA A 449 -24.94 18.95 -0.43
C ALA A 449 -24.13 18.42 0.77
N ASN A 450 -22.93 18.93 0.97
CA ASN A 450 -22.03 18.57 2.06
C ASN A 450 -21.66 17.07 2.12
N ASP A 451 -21.68 16.35 0.99
CA ASP A 451 -21.40 14.94 0.89
C ASP A 451 -20.43 14.68 -0.28
N GLU A 452 -19.72 13.58 -0.26
CA GLU A 452 -18.80 13.19 -1.34
C GLU A 452 -19.23 11.82 -1.88
N ILE A 453 -19.31 11.68 -3.21
CA ILE A 453 -19.60 10.39 -3.85
C ILE A 453 -18.32 9.84 -4.44
N HIS A 454 -17.95 8.63 -4.03
CA HIS A 454 -16.77 7.96 -4.53
C HIS A 454 -17.17 6.87 -5.52
N ILE A 455 -16.79 7.08 -6.79
CA ILE A 455 -16.97 6.11 -7.87
C ILE A 455 -15.64 5.44 -8.14
N ILE A 456 -15.64 4.12 -8.19
CA ILE A 456 -14.47 3.28 -8.49
C ILE A 456 -14.63 2.73 -9.91
N CYS A 457 -13.58 2.88 -10.71
CA CYS A 457 -13.37 2.14 -11.94
C CYS A 457 -12.45 0.97 -11.64
N GLU A 458 -12.91 -0.25 -11.82
CA GLU A 458 -12.09 -1.45 -11.87
C GLU A 458 -11.81 -1.78 -13.35
N VAL A 459 -10.55 -1.97 -13.68
CA VAL A 459 -10.09 -2.42 -15.00
C VAL A 459 -9.40 -3.76 -14.79
N HIS A 460 -9.86 -4.80 -15.48
CA HIS A 460 -9.22 -6.10 -15.43
C HIS A 460 -8.78 -6.51 -16.83
N ASP A 461 -7.60 -7.09 -16.95
CA ASP A 461 -7.19 -7.76 -18.17
C ASP A 461 -7.96 -9.08 -18.36
N GLN A 462 -7.91 -9.66 -19.54
CA GLN A 462 -8.49 -10.97 -19.83
C GLN A 462 -7.43 -12.07 -19.90
N SER A 463 -6.32 -11.89 -19.17
CA SER A 463 -5.31 -12.91 -19.01
C SER A 463 -5.79 -14.07 -18.13
N LYS A 464 -4.94 -15.06 -17.98
CA LYS A 464 -5.16 -16.19 -17.05
C LYS A 464 -5.46 -15.73 -15.62
N TYR A 465 -4.89 -14.59 -15.17
CA TYR A 465 -4.97 -14.10 -13.81
C TYR A 465 -6.02 -13.01 -13.62
N ALA A 466 -6.51 -12.40 -14.69
CA ALA A 466 -7.43 -11.26 -14.66
C ALA A 466 -6.94 -10.16 -13.70
N LEU A 467 -5.70 -9.68 -13.95
CA LEU A 467 -5.04 -8.73 -13.05
C LEU A 467 -5.76 -7.39 -13.03
N PRO A 468 -5.87 -6.75 -11.85
CA PRO A 468 -6.63 -5.52 -11.70
C PRO A 468 -5.78 -4.27 -11.81
N ALA A 469 -6.42 -3.18 -12.20
CA ALA A 469 -6.03 -1.81 -11.89
C ALA A 469 -7.27 -1.02 -11.51
N TYR A 470 -7.09 0.01 -10.70
CA TYR A 470 -8.21 0.79 -10.19
C TYR A 470 -8.02 2.27 -10.44
N ARG A 471 -9.14 3.00 -10.48
CA ARG A 471 -9.14 4.46 -10.43
C ARG A 471 -10.30 4.95 -9.59
N ARG A 472 -10.00 5.75 -8.59
CA ARG A 472 -11.02 6.42 -7.75
C ARG A 472 -11.35 7.79 -8.32
N VAL A 473 -12.66 8.07 -8.45
CA VAL A 473 -13.18 9.38 -8.77
C VAL A 473 -14.00 9.87 -7.59
N ILE A 474 -13.61 11.00 -7.01
CA ILE A 474 -14.32 11.66 -5.90
C ILE A 474 -15.14 12.82 -6.47
N ILE A 475 -16.44 12.73 -6.34
CA ILE A 475 -17.35 13.75 -6.82
C ILE A 475 -17.81 14.59 -5.64
N LYS A 476 -17.50 15.89 -5.67
CA LYS A 476 -17.84 16.87 -4.64
C LYS A 476 -18.93 17.82 -5.11
N PRO A 477 -19.82 18.29 -4.20
CA PRO A 477 -20.82 19.28 -4.59
C PRO A 477 -20.16 20.61 -4.95
N THR A 478 -20.67 21.25 -6.00
CA THR A 478 -20.42 22.69 -6.23
C THR A 478 -21.33 23.50 -5.30
N GLU A 479 -20.80 24.55 -4.72
CA GLU A 479 -21.57 25.54 -3.97
C GLU A 479 -22.69 26.17 -4.81
#